data_60daaf9d0f6eebcabea5f10993f71621
#
_entry.id   60daaf9d0f6eebcabea5f10993f71621
#
_cell.length_a   1.000
_cell.length_b   1.000
_cell.length_c   1.000
_cell.angle_alpha   90.00
_cell.angle_beta   90.00
_cell.angle_gamma   90.00
#
_symmetry.space_group_name_H-M   'P 1'
#
loop_
_entity.id
_entity.type
_entity.pdbx_description
1 polymer ?
#
loop_
_entity_poly.entity_id
_entity_poly.type
_entity_poly.pdbx_seq_one_letter_code
_entity_poly.pdbx_strand_id
1 'polypeptide(L)'
;KAGIEKVTGFSEVKFLLGDSVLSSFDSNSRLAIIKYSKSFTDKKLKEQVKVKVTTLDNQVKVFTEVREITKSKTLGALIKPVGDIFVRLLNMIAVPLVFASLLVGAASLSDLKNVARIGGKTVLLFMFTTVIAITTGLLFANIFQPGNFMPPETKMMLLQTFSDEASSKVQQEVSVNIVDFFVNIVPRNPFKAIADGDFLQVVFFAILTGIFLTQIPKDKSKTIINFFDGLSSAMILLVEKVMLIAPFAVFALISATVAEFGFNILQTLLMYVVTVLSGLLFLVIFVYPTLLKTIARQKVLPIYKALRQVMIVAFSTSSSAATLPLEIDVAEKKLGVSNKIASFVLPLGATVNMDGTAMYQAVAAMFIAQVYGIEMDLTKQITIVITAVLASIGTAPVPGVGLIMLIIVLRSVGIPEEGIALILGVDRVLDMARTVPNIVSDSFTAVTVAKSEGELGKMHIE
;
A
#
# COMPACT_ATOMS: atom_id res chain seq x y z
N LYS A 1 -37.29 -31.78 5.34
CA LYS A 1 -36.97 -30.40 4.97
C LYS A 1 -36.06 -29.87 6.08
N ALA A 2 -34.75 -29.67 5.81
CA ALA A 2 -33.85 -29.02 6.76
C ALA A 2 -34.31 -27.56 6.93
N GLY A 3 -34.86 -27.23 8.08
CA GLY A 3 -35.21 -25.85 8.42
C GLY A 3 -33.96 -25.01 8.64
N ILE A 4 -33.93 -23.77 8.15
CA ILE A 4 -32.93 -22.78 8.51
C ILE A 4 -33.52 -21.98 9.66
N GLU A 5 -32.95 -22.14 10.86
CA GLU A 5 -33.33 -21.33 12.00
C GLU A 5 -32.25 -20.30 12.31
N LYS A 6 -32.67 -19.04 12.46
CA LYS A 6 -31.78 -17.91 12.75
C LYS A 6 -31.80 -17.61 14.24
N VAL A 7 -30.63 -17.66 14.90
CA VAL A 7 -30.46 -17.26 16.28
C VAL A 7 -29.77 -15.91 16.30
N THR A 8 -30.48 -14.90 16.82
CA THR A 8 -29.97 -13.53 17.00
C THR A 8 -29.63 -13.31 18.46
N GLY A 9 -28.34 -13.25 18.77
CA GLY A 9 -27.85 -13.03 20.14
C GLY A 9 -27.89 -14.31 20.97
N PHE A 10 -26.72 -14.73 21.42
CA PHE A 10 -26.57 -15.87 22.34
C PHE A 10 -25.49 -15.54 23.37
N SER A 11 -25.63 -16.13 24.56
CA SER A 11 -24.63 -16.05 25.63
C SER A 11 -23.67 -17.25 25.58
N GLU A 12 -24.20 -18.44 25.24
CA GLU A 12 -23.42 -19.67 25.22
C GLU A 12 -23.94 -20.64 24.16
N VAL A 13 -23.01 -21.39 23.53
CA VAL A 13 -23.30 -22.49 22.60
C VAL A 13 -22.55 -23.73 23.07
N LYS A 14 -23.28 -24.83 23.34
CA LYS A 14 -22.72 -26.15 23.73
C LYS A 14 -22.99 -27.17 22.65
N PHE A 15 -21.96 -27.95 22.31
CA PHE A 15 -22.07 -29.15 21.50
C PHE A 15 -22.16 -30.34 22.40
N LEU A 16 -23.18 -31.17 22.27
CA LEU A 16 -23.49 -32.29 23.13
C LEU A 16 -23.54 -33.57 22.29
N LEU A 17 -22.98 -34.65 22.83
CA LEU A 17 -23.16 -36.01 22.33
C LEU A 17 -23.86 -36.83 23.44
N GLY A 18 -25.15 -37.14 23.25
CA GLY A 18 -26.00 -37.59 24.35
C GLY A 18 -26.13 -36.50 25.42
N ASP A 19 -25.74 -36.80 26.66
CA ASP A 19 -25.70 -35.86 27.81
C ASP A 19 -24.32 -35.28 28.08
N SER A 20 -23.29 -35.73 27.35
CA SER A 20 -21.91 -35.25 27.52
C SER A 20 -21.64 -34.00 26.71
N VAL A 21 -21.04 -32.96 27.34
CA VAL A 21 -20.60 -31.73 26.67
C VAL A 21 -19.27 -32.00 25.98
N LEU A 22 -19.28 -31.92 24.63
CA LEU A 22 -18.07 -32.04 23.82
C LEU A 22 -17.26 -30.74 23.82
N SER A 23 -17.95 -29.61 23.73
CA SER A 23 -17.33 -28.28 23.79
C SER A 23 -18.35 -27.22 24.13
N SER A 24 -17.91 -26.13 24.77
CA SER A 24 -18.72 -24.97 25.12
C SER A 24 -18.04 -23.70 24.64
N PHE A 25 -18.81 -22.79 24.07
CA PHE A 25 -18.36 -21.53 23.50
C PHE A 25 -19.23 -20.38 23.98
N ASP A 26 -18.62 -19.25 24.28
CA ASP A 26 -19.30 -18.00 24.64
C ASP A 26 -19.74 -17.18 23.41
N SER A 27 -20.39 -16.05 23.65
CA SER A 27 -20.91 -15.14 22.61
C SER A 27 -19.81 -14.56 21.71
N ASN A 28 -18.55 -14.53 22.18
CA ASN A 28 -17.42 -13.96 21.47
C ASN A 28 -16.76 -14.99 20.55
N SER A 29 -17.00 -16.27 20.79
CA SER A 29 -16.38 -17.40 20.09
C SER A 29 -17.09 -17.83 18.80
N ARG A 30 -17.74 -16.89 18.08
CA ARG A 30 -18.60 -17.20 16.92
C ARG A 30 -17.90 -17.99 15.80
N LEU A 31 -16.65 -17.66 15.49
CA LEU A 31 -15.87 -18.38 14.47
C LEU A 31 -15.43 -19.76 14.97
N ALA A 32 -15.04 -19.88 16.25
CA ALA A 32 -14.71 -21.16 16.85
C ALA A 32 -15.91 -22.11 16.79
N ILE A 33 -17.13 -21.63 17.01
CA ILE A 33 -18.37 -22.39 16.85
C ILE A 33 -18.53 -22.94 15.43
N ILE A 34 -18.33 -22.09 14.42
CA ILE A 34 -18.42 -22.47 13.00
C ILE A 34 -17.33 -23.49 12.64
N LYS A 35 -16.08 -23.24 13.05
CA LYS A 35 -14.94 -24.12 12.80
C LYS A 35 -15.14 -25.47 13.48
N TYR A 36 -15.57 -25.45 14.74
CA TYR A 36 -15.87 -26.67 15.49
C TYR A 36 -17.02 -27.47 14.87
N SER A 37 -18.07 -26.81 14.35
CA SER A 37 -19.15 -27.50 13.64
C SER A 37 -18.68 -28.15 12.33
N LYS A 38 -17.65 -27.63 11.68
CA LYS A 38 -17.04 -28.18 10.46
C LYS A 38 -16.04 -29.31 10.73
N SER A 39 -15.50 -29.42 11.96
CA SER A 39 -14.57 -30.50 12.32
C SER A 39 -15.23 -31.87 12.39
N PHE A 40 -16.55 -31.93 12.48
CA PHE A 40 -17.29 -33.19 12.39
C PHE A 40 -17.35 -33.68 10.94
N THR A 41 -16.37 -34.49 10.54
CA THR A 41 -16.27 -35.07 9.18
C THR A 41 -17.13 -36.30 9.00
N ASP A 42 -17.36 -37.05 10.10
CA ASP A 42 -18.20 -38.25 10.07
C ASP A 42 -19.70 -37.88 10.09
N LYS A 43 -20.42 -38.30 9.07
CA LYS A 43 -21.86 -38.05 8.89
C LYS A 43 -22.71 -38.61 10.04
N LYS A 44 -22.35 -39.79 10.58
CA LYS A 44 -23.05 -40.42 11.70
C LYS A 44 -22.84 -39.65 13.00
N LEU A 45 -21.62 -39.20 13.24
CA LEU A 45 -21.30 -38.37 14.42
C LEU A 45 -22.03 -37.03 14.35
N LYS A 46 -22.11 -36.43 13.17
CA LYS A 46 -22.79 -35.15 12.95
C LYS A 46 -24.31 -35.22 13.18
N GLU A 47 -24.95 -36.39 12.90
CA GLU A 47 -26.37 -36.62 13.16
C GLU A 47 -26.66 -36.82 14.66
N GLN A 48 -25.69 -37.27 15.46
CA GLN A 48 -25.84 -37.50 16.91
C GLN A 48 -25.54 -36.28 17.77
N VAL A 49 -24.82 -35.29 17.24
CA VAL A 49 -24.44 -34.09 17.99
C VAL A 49 -25.63 -33.12 18.08
N LYS A 50 -26.00 -32.79 19.31
CA LYS A 50 -26.99 -31.75 19.61
C LYS A 50 -26.27 -30.43 19.87
N VAL A 51 -26.81 -29.33 19.34
CA VAL A 51 -26.29 -27.97 19.60
C VAL A 51 -27.27 -27.24 20.51
N LYS A 52 -26.84 -26.97 21.74
CA LYS A 52 -27.62 -26.21 22.73
C LYS A 52 -27.17 -24.77 22.70
N VAL A 53 -28.07 -23.85 22.41
CA VAL A 53 -27.82 -22.41 22.36
C VAL A 53 -28.61 -21.74 23.48
N THR A 54 -27.92 -21.02 24.34
CA THR A 54 -28.53 -20.14 25.35
C THR A 54 -28.56 -18.73 24.77
N THR A 55 -29.74 -18.17 24.63
CA THR A 55 -29.92 -16.78 24.12
C THR A 55 -29.58 -15.76 25.22
N LEU A 56 -29.45 -14.47 24.83
CA LEU A 56 -29.21 -13.38 25.78
C LEU A 56 -30.34 -13.24 26.82
N ASP A 57 -31.55 -13.67 26.47
CA ASP A 57 -32.74 -13.68 27.34
C ASP A 57 -32.84 -14.97 28.20
N ASN A 58 -31.73 -15.71 28.36
CA ASN A 58 -31.64 -16.98 29.06
C ASN A 58 -32.58 -18.09 28.55
N GLN A 59 -33.13 -17.97 27.37
CA GLN A 59 -33.90 -19.05 26.72
C GLN A 59 -32.92 -20.09 26.15
N VAL A 60 -33.25 -21.36 26.34
CA VAL A 60 -32.44 -22.47 25.85
C VAL A 60 -33.10 -23.07 24.62
N LYS A 61 -32.39 -23.05 23.51
CA LYS A 61 -32.79 -23.74 22.27
C LYS A 61 -31.86 -24.91 22.00
N VAL A 62 -32.43 -26.08 21.70
CA VAL A 62 -31.67 -27.28 21.37
C VAL A 62 -31.96 -27.65 19.91
N PHE A 63 -30.89 -27.73 19.13
CA PHE A 63 -30.94 -28.11 17.72
C PHE A 63 -30.37 -29.52 17.56
N THR A 64 -31.11 -30.37 16.87
CA THR A 64 -30.70 -31.73 16.51
C THR A 64 -30.50 -31.82 14.99
N GLU A 65 -29.68 -32.77 14.54
CA GLU A 65 -29.38 -32.95 13.11
C GLU A 65 -28.83 -31.68 12.41
N VAL A 66 -27.97 -30.93 13.13
CA VAL A 66 -27.39 -29.70 12.60
C VAL A 66 -26.43 -30.05 11.48
N ARG A 67 -26.78 -29.76 10.25
CA ARG A 67 -25.94 -30.00 9.07
C ARG A 67 -24.79 -29.00 8.95
N GLU A 68 -25.08 -27.73 9.21
CA GLU A 68 -24.12 -26.65 9.09
C GLU A 68 -24.53 -25.46 9.97
N ILE A 69 -23.53 -24.86 10.62
CA ILE A 69 -23.69 -23.57 11.31
C ILE A 69 -22.97 -22.54 10.47
N THR A 70 -23.72 -21.55 10.00
CA THR A 70 -23.18 -20.45 9.19
C THR A 70 -23.51 -19.12 9.82
N LYS A 71 -22.63 -18.13 9.61
CA LYS A 71 -22.92 -16.75 9.96
C LYS A 71 -24.10 -16.25 9.08
N SER A 72 -25.09 -15.59 9.68
CA SER A 72 -26.13 -14.96 8.89
C SER A 72 -25.52 -13.93 7.95
N LYS A 73 -25.92 -13.95 6.68
CA LYS A 73 -25.47 -12.94 5.70
C LYS A 73 -25.94 -11.58 6.18
N THR A 74 -25.00 -10.74 6.62
CA THR A 74 -25.22 -9.34 6.91
C THR A 74 -25.32 -8.56 5.61
N LEU A 75 -25.95 -7.38 5.59
CA LEU A 75 -25.96 -6.48 4.43
C LEU A 75 -24.53 -6.20 3.96
N GLY A 76 -23.58 -6.01 4.89
CA GLY A 76 -22.17 -5.86 4.56
C GLY A 76 -21.59 -7.04 3.77
N ALA A 77 -21.92 -8.28 4.15
CA ALA A 77 -21.48 -9.47 3.43
C ALA A 77 -22.10 -9.59 2.02
N LEU A 78 -23.30 -9.04 1.81
CA LEU A 78 -23.95 -9.03 0.49
C LEU A 78 -23.29 -8.04 -0.48
N ILE A 79 -22.81 -6.90 0.01
CA ILE A 79 -22.19 -5.86 -0.81
C ILE A 79 -20.66 -6.06 -0.96
N LYS A 80 -20.02 -6.88 -0.11
CA LYS A 80 -18.58 -7.18 -0.16
C LYS A 80 -18.05 -7.50 -1.56
N PRO A 81 -18.76 -8.28 -2.43
CA PRO A 81 -18.28 -8.60 -3.77
C PRO A 81 -17.97 -7.36 -4.63
N VAL A 82 -18.63 -6.22 -4.40
CA VAL A 82 -18.33 -4.97 -5.11
C VAL A 82 -16.92 -4.49 -4.75
N GLY A 83 -16.55 -4.56 -3.48
CA GLY A 83 -15.21 -4.23 -3.01
C GLY A 83 -14.16 -5.23 -3.51
N ASP A 84 -14.47 -6.53 -3.48
CA ASP A 84 -13.55 -7.58 -3.94
C ASP A 84 -13.27 -7.45 -5.46
N ILE A 85 -14.28 -7.08 -6.27
CA ILE A 85 -14.09 -6.79 -7.71
C ILE A 85 -13.16 -5.59 -7.90
N PHE A 86 -13.35 -4.53 -7.13
CA PHE A 86 -12.50 -3.34 -7.19
C PHE A 86 -11.03 -3.69 -6.91
N VAL A 87 -10.76 -4.46 -5.84
CA VAL A 87 -9.40 -4.91 -5.51
C VAL A 87 -8.80 -5.77 -6.64
N ARG A 88 -9.59 -6.69 -7.20
CA ARG A 88 -9.14 -7.53 -8.32
C ARG A 88 -8.82 -6.70 -9.57
N LEU A 89 -9.61 -5.67 -9.87
CA LEU A 89 -9.33 -4.76 -10.98
C LEU A 89 -8.02 -3.99 -10.77
N LEU A 90 -7.75 -3.51 -9.56
CA LEU A 90 -6.48 -2.86 -9.23
C LEU A 90 -5.30 -3.84 -9.39
N ASN A 91 -5.41 -5.05 -8.85
CA ASN A 91 -4.36 -6.06 -8.96
C ASN A 91 -4.08 -6.48 -10.42
N MET A 92 -5.12 -6.55 -11.26
CA MET A 92 -4.97 -6.85 -12.70
C MET A 92 -4.14 -5.80 -13.44
N ILE A 93 -4.26 -4.53 -13.04
CA ILE A 93 -3.56 -3.41 -13.67
C ILE A 93 -2.10 -3.33 -13.19
N ALA A 94 -1.82 -3.79 -11.98
CA ALA A 94 -0.56 -3.57 -11.27
C ALA A 94 0.67 -4.00 -12.09
N VAL A 95 0.73 -5.24 -12.51
CA VAL A 95 1.92 -5.79 -13.19
C VAL A 95 2.18 -5.13 -14.56
N PRO A 96 1.18 -4.99 -15.47
CA PRO A 96 1.38 -4.31 -16.74
C PRO A 96 1.80 -2.85 -16.58
N LEU A 97 1.19 -2.13 -15.65
CA LEU A 97 1.50 -0.73 -15.39
C LEU A 97 2.92 -0.54 -14.89
N VAL A 98 3.31 -1.32 -13.84
CA VAL A 98 4.64 -1.26 -13.23
C VAL A 98 5.72 -1.58 -14.26
N PHE A 99 5.54 -2.66 -15.02
CA PHE A 99 6.51 -3.05 -16.04
C PHE A 99 6.67 -1.98 -17.12
N ALA A 100 5.56 -1.49 -17.67
CA ALA A 100 5.59 -0.51 -18.75
C ALA A 100 6.15 0.84 -18.31
N SER A 101 5.68 1.37 -17.16
CA SER A 101 6.12 2.68 -16.66
C SER A 101 7.60 2.69 -16.27
N LEU A 102 8.07 1.62 -15.61
CA LEU A 102 9.49 1.50 -15.24
C LEU A 102 10.41 1.36 -16.43
N LEU A 103 10.03 0.56 -17.42
CA LEU A 103 10.81 0.40 -18.64
C LEU A 103 10.96 1.74 -19.35
N VAL A 104 9.87 2.50 -19.55
CA VAL A 104 9.89 3.83 -20.16
C VAL A 104 10.68 4.81 -19.33
N GLY A 105 10.48 4.83 -18.00
CA GLY A 105 11.23 5.67 -17.08
C GLY A 105 12.74 5.41 -17.13
N ALA A 106 13.16 4.14 -17.08
CA ALA A 106 14.55 3.75 -17.18
C ALA A 106 15.17 4.08 -18.54
N ALA A 107 14.42 3.91 -19.63
CA ALA A 107 14.85 4.28 -20.96
C ALA A 107 15.06 5.80 -21.12
N SER A 108 14.25 6.60 -20.45
CA SER A 108 14.38 8.07 -20.44
C SER A 108 15.64 8.56 -19.71
N LEU A 109 16.08 7.84 -18.67
CA LEU A 109 17.27 8.17 -17.88
C LEU A 109 18.58 8.07 -18.68
N SER A 110 18.64 7.26 -19.70
CA SER A 110 19.88 6.94 -20.43
C SER A 110 20.16 7.84 -21.64
N ASP A 111 19.20 8.63 -22.11
CA ASP A 111 19.44 9.67 -23.14
C ASP A 111 20.28 10.85 -22.59
N LEU A 112 20.81 10.69 -21.38
CA LEU A 112 21.47 11.71 -20.57
C LEU A 112 23.01 11.76 -20.73
N LYS A 113 23.61 11.30 -21.84
CA LYS A 113 25.06 11.44 -22.02
C LYS A 113 25.57 12.89 -21.82
N ASN A 114 24.72 13.88 -22.08
CA ASN A 114 25.02 15.31 -21.84
C ASN A 114 24.56 15.83 -20.47
N VAL A 115 23.80 15.05 -19.70
CA VAL A 115 23.20 15.46 -18.41
C VAL A 115 23.54 14.47 -17.28
N ALA A 116 24.48 13.53 -17.52
CA ALA A 116 24.85 12.50 -16.55
C ALA A 116 25.17 13.03 -15.13
N ARG A 117 25.78 14.22 -15.03
CA ARG A 117 26.07 14.87 -13.76
C ARG A 117 24.81 15.38 -13.04
N ILE A 118 23.91 16.04 -13.76
CA ILE A 118 22.65 16.55 -13.21
C ILE A 118 21.75 15.36 -12.84
N GLY A 119 21.62 14.37 -13.73
CA GLY A 119 20.84 13.15 -13.48
C GLY A 119 21.34 12.35 -12.29
N GLY A 120 22.66 12.14 -12.20
CA GLY A 120 23.25 11.43 -11.06
C GLY A 120 22.98 12.14 -9.72
N LYS A 121 23.15 13.48 -9.66
CA LYS A 121 22.83 14.26 -8.46
C LYS A 121 21.33 14.17 -8.11
N THR A 122 20.46 14.25 -9.11
CA THR A 122 19.01 14.18 -8.95
C THR A 122 18.59 12.83 -8.36
N VAL A 123 19.04 11.73 -8.96
CA VAL A 123 18.71 10.38 -8.50
C VAL A 123 19.25 10.12 -7.11
N LEU A 124 20.47 10.54 -6.80
CA LEU A 124 21.05 10.42 -5.45
C LEU A 124 20.23 11.19 -4.40
N LEU A 125 19.78 12.41 -4.73
CA LEU A 125 18.94 13.18 -3.81
C LEU A 125 17.56 12.55 -3.63
N PHE A 126 16.94 12.04 -4.70
CA PHE A 126 15.67 11.32 -4.62
C PHE A 126 15.79 10.06 -3.74
N MET A 127 16.81 9.24 -3.96
CA MET A 127 17.04 8.05 -3.12
C MET A 127 17.28 8.44 -1.66
N PHE A 128 18.02 9.51 -1.42
CA PHE A 128 18.31 10.00 -0.07
C PHE A 128 17.04 10.48 0.65
N THR A 129 16.20 11.30 -0.01
CA THR A 129 14.94 11.78 0.57
C THR A 129 13.95 10.64 0.78
N THR A 130 13.85 9.70 -0.15
CA THR A 130 12.98 8.53 -0.04
C THR A 130 13.38 7.63 1.13
N VAL A 131 14.68 7.35 1.34
CA VAL A 131 15.15 6.58 2.50
C VAL A 131 14.79 7.28 3.81
N ILE A 132 14.99 8.61 3.89
CA ILE A 132 14.57 9.38 5.08
C ILE A 132 13.05 9.30 5.29
N ALA A 133 12.27 9.42 4.22
CA ALA A 133 10.82 9.34 4.30
C ALA A 133 10.34 7.97 4.82
N ILE A 134 10.87 6.87 4.28
CA ILE A 134 10.55 5.51 4.73
C ILE A 134 10.96 5.31 6.18
N THR A 135 12.17 5.71 6.54
CA THR A 135 12.69 5.61 7.93
C THR A 135 11.82 6.41 8.90
N THR A 136 11.35 7.60 8.47
CA THR A 136 10.37 8.39 9.24
C THR A 136 9.07 7.60 9.42
N GLY A 137 8.55 6.95 8.37
CA GLY A 137 7.35 6.11 8.46
C GLY A 137 7.51 4.96 9.44
N LEU A 138 8.63 4.22 9.36
CA LEU A 138 8.94 3.15 10.30
C LEU A 138 9.05 3.66 11.74
N LEU A 139 9.71 4.80 11.95
CA LEU A 139 9.84 5.42 13.28
C LEU A 139 8.45 5.74 13.87
N PHE A 140 7.59 6.41 13.11
CA PHE A 140 6.24 6.74 13.55
C PHE A 140 5.39 5.49 13.80
N ALA A 141 5.48 4.48 12.94
CA ALA A 141 4.77 3.22 13.13
C ALA A 141 5.24 2.44 14.37
N ASN A 142 6.53 2.49 14.70
CA ASN A 142 7.08 1.88 15.91
C ASN A 142 6.71 2.66 17.19
N ILE A 143 6.63 4.00 17.12
CA ILE A 143 6.25 4.84 18.27
C ILE A 143 4.76 4.75 18.55
N PHE A 144 3.92 4.95 17.54
CA PHE A 144 2.46 5.00 17.72
C PHE A 144 1.80 3.63 17.79
N GLN A 145 2.44 2.60 17.21
CA GLN A 145 1.95 1.21 17.18
C GLN A 145 0.45 1.09 16.84
N PRO A 146 0.00 1.67 15.70
CA PRO A 146 -1.42 1.83 15.41
C PRO A 146 -2.20 0.51 15.37
N GLY A 147 -1.57 -0.62 15.01
CA GLY A 147 -2.22 -1.93 14.98
C GLY A 147 -2.49 -2.51 16.37
N ASN A 148 -1.79 -2.05 17.40
CA ASN A 148 -2.01 -2.51 18.79
C ASN A 148 -3.27 -1.89 19.43
N PHE A 149 -3.88 -0.88 18.80
CA PHE A 149 -5.20 -0.37 19.22
C PHE A 149 -6.34 -1.30 18.80
N MET A 150 -6.06 -2.36 18.06
CA MET A 150 -7.08 -3.36 17.74
C MET A 150 -7.45 -4.16 18.98
N PRO A 151 -8.75 -4.30 19.29
CA PRO A 151 -9.20 -5.12 20.41
C PRO A 151 -8.67 -6.55 20.28
N PRO A 152 -8.21 -7.16 21.39
CA PRO A 152 -7.64 -8.51 21.38
C PRO A 152 -8.57 -9.56 20.76
N GLU A 153 -9.88 -9.42 20.98
CA GLU A 153 -10.91 -10.30 20.42
C GLU A 153 -10.98 -10.19 18.90
N THR A 154 -10.94 -8.96 18.36
CA THR A 154 -10.93 -8.69 16.90
C THR A 154 -9.64 -9.19 16.27
N LYS A 155 -8.50 -9.01 16.94
CA LYS A 155 -7.20 -9.51 16.50
C LYS A 155 -7.19 -11.05 16.46
N MET A 156 -7.70 -11.71 17.50
CA MET A 156 -7.80 -13.18 17.56
C MET A 156 -8.74 -13.71 16.46
N MET A 157 -9.83 -13.01 16.18
CA MET A 157 -10.78 -13.34 15.13
C MET A 157 -10.15 -13.22 13.72
N LEU A 158 -9.37 -12.18 13.47
CA LEU A 158 -8.58 -12.01 12.24
C LEU A 158 -7.56 -13.14 12.08
N LEU A 159 -6.79 -13.41 13.14
CA LEU A 159 -5.80 -14.49 13.13
C LEU A 159 -6.44 -15.86 12.87
N GLN A 160 -7.61 -16.15 13.42
CA GLN A 160 -8.33 -17.40 13.18
C GLN A 160 -8.91 -17.48 11.75
N THR A 161 -9.36 -16.35 11.19
CA THR A 161 -9.92 -16.32 9.84
C THR A 161 -8.84 -16.55 8.77
N PHE A 162 -7.64 -16.03 9.01
CA PHE A 162 -6.51 -16.08 8.07
C PHE A 162 -5.40 -17.04 8.52
N SER A 163 -5.60 -17.82 9.60
CA SER A 163 -4.58 -18.70 10.17
C SER A 163 -4.07 -19.75 9.19
N ASP A 164 -4.92 -20.23 8.31
CA ASP A 164 -4.54 -21.25 7.33
C ASP A 164 -3.67 -20.66 6.20
N GLU A 165 -3.86 -19.39 5.86
CA GLU A 165 -3.06 -18.65 4.87
C GLU A 165 -1.84 -17.99 5.53
N ALA A 166 -1.97 -17.42 6.72
CA ALA A 166 -0.87 -16.83 7.46
C ALA A 166 0.12 -17.88 7.97
N SER A 167 -0.36 -19.03 8.49
CA SER A 167 0.53 -20.09 9.00
C SER A 167 1.34 -20.77 7.90
N SER A 168 0.81 -20.91 6.69
CA SER A 168 1.56 -21.44 5.56
C SER A 168 2.66 -20.49 5.06
N LYS A 169 2.46 -19.18 5.24
CA LYS A 169 3.43 -18.14 4.84
C LYS A 169 4.42 -17.78 5.97
N VAL A 170 3.99 -17.84 7.24
CA VAL A 170 4.84 -17.54 8.42
C VAL A 170 5.75 -18.72 8.79
N GLN A 171 5.35 -19.98 8.51
CA GLN A 171 6.20 -21.16 8.74
C GLN A 171 7.31 -21.35 7.71
N GLN A 172 7.28 -20.65 6.60
CA GLN A 172 8.53 -20.36 5.88
C GLN A 172 9.27 -19.33 6.74
N GLU A 173 10.07 -19.81 7.70
CA GLU A 173 11.17 -19.03 8.25
C GLU A 173 11.98 -18.52 7.06
N VAL A 174 11.65 -17.30 6.65
CA VAL A 174 12.51 -16.56 5.76
C VAL A 174 13.69 -16.14 6.64
N SER A 175 14.63 -17.07 6.84
CA SER A 175 15.99 -16.65 7.11
C SER A 175 16.37 -15.83 5.88
N VAL A 176 16.14 -14.51 5.96
CA VAL A 176 16.52 -13.61 4.87
C VAL A 176 18.04 -13.59 4.83
N ASN A 177 18.59 -14.58 4.16
CA ASN A 177 19.97 -14.50 3.75
C ASN A 177 20.03 -13.33 2.78
N ILE A 178 20.66 -12.25 3.19
CA ILE A 178 20.79 -11.02 2.38
C ILE A 178 21.33 -11.36 0.99
N VAL A 179 22.19 -12.36 0.88
CA VAL A 179 22.70 -12.84 -0.41
C VAL A 179 21.60 -13.46 -1.26
N ASP A 180 20.77 -14.34 -0.66
CA ASP A 180 19.66 -14.98 -1.39
C ASP A 180 18.61 -13.94 -1.80
N PHE A 181 18.38 -12.90 -0.99
CA PHE A 181 17.52 -11.78 -1.35
C PHE A 181 18.00 -11.09 -2.64
N PHE A 182 19.29 -10.70 -2.71
CA PHE A 182 19.84 -10.05 -3.92
C PHE A 182 19.89 -11.00 -5.13
N VAL A 183 20.17 -12.29 -4.93
CA VAL A 183 20.15 -13.29 -6.01
C VAL A 183 18.73 -13.47 -6.55
N ASN A 184 17.72 -13.50 -5.68
CA ASN A 184 16.33 -13.69 -6.07
C ASN A 184 15.69 -12.46 -6.73
N ILE A 185 16.32 -11.27 -6.68
CA ILE A 185 15.89 -10.11 -7.47
C ILE A 185 15.97 -10.39 -8.96
N VAL A 186 16.96 -11.22 -9.37
CA VAL A 186 17.17 -11.57 -10.79
C VAL A 186 16.23 -12.70 -11.20
N PRO A 187 15.27 -12.48 -12.11
CA PRO A 187 14.34 -13.52 -12.52
C PRO A 187 15.04 -14.61 -13.34
N ARG A 188 14.81 -15.87 -13.00
CA ARG A 188 15.19 -17.00 -13.87
C ARG A 188 14.37 -17.01 -15.16
N ASN A 189 13.12 -16.58 -15.08
CA ASN A 189 12.21 -16.44 -16.21
C ASN A 189 11.33 -15.20 -15.99
N PRO A 190 11.57 -14.10 -16.73
CA PRO A 190 10.85 -12.83 -16.53
C PRO A 190 9.35 -12.95 -16.85
N PHE A 191 8.96 -13.77 -17.81
CA PHE A 191 7.53 -13.98 -18.13
C PHE A 191 6.82 -14.74 -17.02
N LYS A 192 7.48 -15.68 -16.37
CA LYS A 192 6.95 -16.35 -15.18
C LYS A 192 6.80 -15.36 -14.03
N ALA A 193 7.80 -14.51 -13.79
CA ALA A 193 7.73 -13.47 -12.76
C ALA A 193 6.54 -12.52 -13.00
N ILE A 194 6.29 -12.15 -14.25
CA ILE A 194 5.12 -11.33 -14.65
C ILE A 194 3.81 -12.07 -14.37
N ALA A 195 3.72 -13.35 -14.73
CA ALA A 195 2.52 -14.16 -14.55
C ALA A 195 2.21 -14.46 -13.07
N ASP A 196 3.25 -14.73 -12.28
CA ASP A 196 3.14 -14.99 -10.84
C ASP A 196 2.96 -13.69 -10.01
N GLY A 197 3.15 -12.52 -10.65
CA GLY A 197 3.10 -11.21 -9.97
C GLY A 197 4.27 -11.03 -8.99
N ASP A 198 5.46 -11.58 -9.29
CA ASP A 198 6.67 -11.33 -8.53
C ASP A 198 7.24 -9.95 -8.89
N PHE A 199 6.69 -8.93 -8.23
CA PHE A 199 6.96 -7.54 -8.56
C PHE A 199 8.45 -7.17 -8.46
N LEU A 200 9.19 -7.72 -7.50
CA LEU A 200 10.61 -7.39 -7.34
C LEU A 200 11.41 -7.81 -8.56
N GLN A 201 11.15 -9.01 -9.08
CA GLN A 201 11.75 -9.52 -10.30
C GLN A 201 11.26 -8.76 -11.54
N VAL A 202 9.96 -8.38 -11.57
CA VAL A 202 9.37 -7.57 -12.65
C VAL A 202 10.02 -6.19 -12.71
N VAL A 203 10.19 -5.52 -11.57
CA VAL A 203 10.87 -4.21 -11.44
C VAL A 203 12.31 -4.29 -11.95
N PHE A 204 13.08 -5.28 -11.49
CA PHE A 204 14.45 -5.48 -11.94
C PHE A 204 14.54 -5.67 -13.46
N PHE A 205 13.69 -6.54 -14.00
CA PHE A 205 13.68 -6.83 -15.44
C PHE A 205 13.25 -5.61 -16.26
N ALA A 206 12.26 -4.84 -15.79
CA ALA A 206 11.80 -3.60 -16.46
C ALA A 206 12.92 -2.55 -16.52
N ILE A 207 13.57 -2.27 -15.38
CA ILE A 207 14.66 -1.29 -15.29
C ILE A 207 15.83 -1.72 -16.19
N LEU A 208 16.26 -2.98 -16.09
CA LEU A 208 17.36 -3.51 -16.89
C LEU A 208 17.05 -3.42 -18.39
N THR A 209 15.86 -3.83 -18.81
CA THR A 209 15.41 -3.74 -20.21
C THR A 209 15.39 -2.28 -20.68
N GLY A 210 14.84 -1.35 -19.90
CA GLY A 210 14.81 0.08 -20.21
C GLY A 210 16.20 0.66 -20.43
N ILE A 211 17.16 0.33 -19.55
CA ILE A 211 18.55 0.77 -19.69
C ILE A 211 19.16 0.22 -21.00
N PHE A 212 18.99 -1.05 -21.32
CA PHE A 212 19.58 -1.64 -22.54
C PHE A 212 18.87 -1.17 -23.84
N LEU A 213 17.59 -0.82 -23.79
CA LEU A 213 16.90 -0.23 -24.93
C LEU A 213 17.59 1.03 -25.45
N THR A 214 18.31 1.76 -24.62
CA THR A 214 19.02 2.98 -25.02
C THR A 214 20.34 2.71 -25.74
N GLN A 215 20.85 1.49 -25.67
CA GLN A 215 22.10 1.07 -26.29
C GLN A 215 21.90 0.44 -27.68
N ILE A 216 20.66 0.15 -28.07
CA ILE A 216 20.34 -0.37 -29.41
C ILE A 216 20.01 0.78 -30.39
N PRO A 217 19.97 0.52 -31.73
CA PRO A 217 19.63 1.54 -32.73
C PRO A 217 18.32 2.29 -32.42
N LYS A 218 18.35 3.62 -32.56
CA LYS A 218 17.27 4.52 -32.14
C LYS A 218 15.90 4.20 -32.76
N ASP A 219 15.85 3.74 -33.99
CA ASP A 219 14.63 3.32 -34.67
C ASP A 219 13.93 2.15 -33.96
N LYS A 220 14.70 1.14 -33.57
CA LYS A 220 14.22 -0.05 -32.84
C LYS A 220 13.83 0.31 -31.40
N SER A 221 14.70 1.06 -30.72
CA SER A 221 14.47 1.53 -29.35
C SER A 221 13.16 2.33 -29.25
N LYS A 222 12.99 3.31 -30.12
CA LYS A 222 11.81 4.19 -30.15
C LYS A 222 10.50 3.41 -30.35
N THR A 223 10.51 2.38 -31.19
CA THR A 223 9.33 1.54 -31.43
C THR A 223 8.89 0.82 -30.14
N ILE A 224 9.84 0.23 -29.42
CA ILE A 224 9.56 -0.50 -28.18
C ILE A 224 9.14 0.45 -27.05
N ILE A 225 9.85 1.56 -26.88
CA ILE A 225 9.52 2.58 -25.87
C ILE A 225 8.11 3.14 -26.13
N ASN A 226 7.75 3.48 -27.36
CA ASN A 226 6.43 3.99 -27.71
C ASN A 226 5.32 2.96 -27.45
N PHE A 227 5.60 1.66 -27.67
CA PHE A 227 4.64 0.60 -27.34
C PHE A 227 4.36 0.54 -25.82
N PHE A 228 5.39 0.54 -24.98
CA PHE A 228 5.22 0.51 -23.55
C PHE A 228 4.71 1.81 -22.97
N ASP A 229 5.03 2.95 -23.54
CA ASP A 229 4.45 4.24 -23.19
C ASP A 229 2.94 4.26 -23.45
N GLY A 230 2.51 3.79 -24.63
CA GLY A 230 1.11 3.58 -24.96
C GLY A 230 0.40 2.60 -24.02
N LEU A 231 1.05 1.49 -23.67
CA LEU A 231 0.52 0.52 -22.70
C LEU A 231 0.37 1.15 -21.31
N SER A 232 1.39 1.87 -20.84
CA SER A 232 1.36 2.59 -19.56
C SER A 232 0.21 3.59 -19.54
N SER A 233 0.05 4.41 -20.59
CA SER A 233 -1.05 5.37 -20.74
C SER A 233 -2.42 4.70 -20.71
N ALA A 234 -2.58 3.56 -21.37
CA ALA A 234 -3.82 2.77 -21.33
C ALA A 234 -4.12 2.23 -19.93
N MET A 235 -3.10 1.73 -19.21
CA MET A 235 -3.26 1.26 -17.84
C MET A 235 -3.59 2.41 -16.87
N ILE A 236 -3.00 3.57 -17.03
CA ILE A 236 -3.32 4.78 -16.25
C ILE A 236 -4.80 5.16 -16.46
N LEU A 237 -5.27 5.22 -17.71
CA LEU A 237 -6.67 5.49 -18.01
C LEU A 237 -7.59 4.44 -17.37
N LEU A 238 -7.19 3.18 -17.38
CA LEU A 238 -7.95 2.09 -16.74
C LEU A 238 -8.02 2.30 -15.22
N VAL A 239 -6.91 2.69 -14.55
CA VAL A 239 -6.91 3.06 -13.12
C VAL A 239 -7.90 4.19 -12.87
N GLU A 240 -7.86 5.26 -13.67
CA GLU A 240 -8.79 6.40 -13.53
C GLU A 240 -10.25 5.96 -13.61
N LYS A 241 -10.61 5.08 -14.55
CA LYS A 241 -11.97 4.54 -14.69
C LYS A 241 -12.36 3.64 -13.51
N VAL A 242 -11.45 2.78 -13.05
CA VAL A 242 -11.65 1.94 -11.85
C VAL A 242 -11.84 2.81 -10.61
N MET A 243 -11.10 3.91 -10.49
CA MET A 243 -11.23 4.85 -9.35
C MET A 243 -12.59 5.56 -9.29
N LEU A 244 -13.36 5.62 -10.38
CA LEU A 244 -14.74 6.15 -10.33
C LEU A 244 -15.68 5.28 -9.48
N ILE A 245 -15.44 3.98 -9.40
CA ILE A 245 -16.22 3.07 -8.55
C ILE A 245 -15.65 2.94 -7.12
N ALA A 246 -14.49 3.55 -6.84
CA ALA A 246 -13.83 3.48 -5.55
C ALA A 246 -14.73 3.89 -4.36
N PRO A 247 -15.55 4.97 -4.40
CA PRO A 247 -16.42 5.32 -3.26
C PRO A 247 -17.39 4.19 -2.89
N PHE A 248 -17.96 3.51 -3.87
CA PHE A 248 -18.89 2.39 -3.64
C PHE A 248 -18.16 1.14 -3.14
N ALA A 249 -16.98 0.85 -3.71
CA ALA A 249 -16.15 -0.26 -3.29
C ALA A 249 -15.64 -0.09 -1.85
N VAL A 250 -15.17 1.12 -1.51
CA VAL A 250 -14.73 1.49 -0.16
C VAL A 250 -15.88 1.36 0.84
N PHE A 251 -17.06 1.89 0.51
CA PHE A 251 -18.24 1.73 1.36
C PHE A 251 -18.58 0.25 1.58
N ALA A 252 -18.54 -0.57 0.53
CA ALA A 252 -18.82 -2.00 0.61
C ALA A 252 -17.80 -2.73 1.51
N LEU A 253 -16.51 -2.44 1.36
CA LEU A 253 -15.45 -3.05 2.16
C LEU A 253 -15.51 -2.63 3.64
N ILE A 254 -15.66 -1.33 3.92
CA ILE A 254 -15.78 -0.82 5.30
C ILE A 254 -17.03 -1.43 5.95
N SER A 255 -18.18 -1.41 5.26
CA SER A 255 -19.42 -1.97 5.79
C SER A 255 -19.29 -3.46 6.08
N ALA A 256 -18.61 -4.21 5.21
CA ALA A 256 -18.33 -5.63 5.43
C ALA A 256 -17.42 -5.83 6.64
N THR A 257 -16.35 -5.04 6.74
CA THR A 257 -15.38 -5.09 7.84
C THR A 257 -16.02 -4.72 9.18
N VAL A 258 -16.80 -3.63 9.23
CA VAL A 258 -17.53 -3.23 10.45
C VAL A 258 -18.59 -4.26 10.83
N ALA A 259 -19.30 -4.83 9.86
CA ALA A 259 -20.26 -5.90 10.11
C ALA A 259 -19.61 -7.19 10.62
N GLU A 260 -18.37 -7.42 10.28
CA GLU A 260 -17.61 -8.60 10.68
C GLU A 260 -16.91 -8.42 12.04
N PHE A 261 -16.25 -7.29 12.25
CA PHE A 261 -15.35 -7.03 13.39
C PHE A 261 -15.91 -6.00 14.40
N GLY A 262 -17.06 -5.39 14.10
CA GLY A 262 -17.67 -4.37 14.95
C GLY A 262 -17.10 -2.96 14.73
N PHE A 263 -17.70 -1.95 15.39
CA PHE A 263 -17.29 -0.54 15.27
C PHE A 263 -15.91 -0.23 15.85
N ASN A 264 -15.38 -1.08 16.74
CA ASN A 264 -14.09 -0.85 17.39
C ASN A 264 -12.92 -0.83 16.39
N ILE A 265 -13.07 -1.46 15.21
CA ILE A 265 -12.06 -1.39 14.15
C ILE A 265 -11.83 0.03 13.63
N LEU A 266 -12.84 0.90 13.70
CA LEU A 266 -12.73 2.29 13.27
C LEU A 266 -11.74 3.08 14.13
N GLN A 267 -11.62 2.78 15.42
CA GLN A 267 -10.60 3.39 16.30
C GLN A 267 -9.20 3.00 15.84
N THR A 268 -8.98 1.74 15.51
CA THR A 268 -7.70 1.24 14.99
C THR A 268 -7.34 1.93 13.68
N LEU A 269 -8.31 2.07 12.77
CA LEU A 269 -8.12 2.79 11.51
C LEU A 269 -7.85 4.28 11.72
N LEU A 270 -8.50 4.91 12.70
CA LEU A 270 -8.23 6.31 13.04
C LEU A 270 -6.77 6.48 13.52
N MET A 271 -6.29 5.59 14.39
CA MET A 271 -4.90 5.64 14.85
C MET A 271 -3.91 5.41 13.71
N TYR A 272 -4.22 4.53 12.77
CA TYR A 272 -3.45 4.37 11.54
C TYR A 272 -3.39 5.67 10.72
N VAL A 273 -4.54 6.31 10.47
CA VAL A 273 -4.62 7.60 9.75
C VAL A 273 -3.81 8.67 10.47
N VAL A 274 -3.95 8.80 11.78
CA VAL A 274 -3.18 9.76 12.59
C VAL A 274 -1.67 9.50 12.47
N THR A 275 -1.25 8.24 12.51
CA THR A 275 0.16 7.87 12.37
C THR A 275 0.71 8.30 11.01
N VAL A 276 0.00 7.97 9.91
CA VAL A 276 0.41 8.37 8.56
C VAL A 276 0.45 9.88 8.42
N LEU A 277 -0.63 10.58 8.79
CA LEU A 277 -0.68 12.04 8.66
C LEU A 277 0.41 12.74 9.49
N SER A 278 0.68 12.24 10.70
CA SER A 278 1.74 12.78 11.55
C SER A 278 3.12 12.63 10.90
N GLY A 279 3.41 11.48 10.30
CA GLY A 279 4.66 11.25 9.56
C GLY A 279 4.77 12.13 8.32
N LEU A 280 3.70 12.27 7.51
CA LEU A 280 3.67 13.14 6.34
C LEU A 280 3.89 14.63 6.74
N LEU A 281 3.22 15.07 7.78
CA LEU A 281 3.40 16.42 8.33
C LEU A 281 4.85 16.62 8.85
N PHE A 282 5.41 15.62 9.50
CA PHE A 282 6.80 15.68 9.97
C PHE A 282 7.79 15.85 8.81
N LEU A 283 7.59 15.13 7.70
CA LEU A 283 8.38 15.31 6.48
C LEU A 283 8.30 16.77 5.99
N VAL A 284 7.09 17.29 5.83
CA VAL A 284 6.85 18.62 5.26
C VAL A 284 7.32 19.74 6.19
N ILE A 285 7.12 19.61 7.51
CA ILE A 285 7.39 20.68 8.48
C ILE A 285 8.83 20.65 9.02
N PHE A 286 9.45 19.47 9.13
CA PHE A 286 10.75 19.32 9.76
C PHE A 286 11.83 18.82 8.79
N VAL A 287 11.59 17.73 8.07
CA VAL A 287 12.61 17.11 7.24
C VAL A 287 13.00 17.99 6.07
N TYR A 288 12.06 18.31 5.18
CA TYR A 288 12.38 19.12 3.99
C TYR A 288 12.86 20.55 4.35
N PRO A 289 12.29 21.26 5.34
CA PRO A 289 12.85 22.52 5.79
C PRO A 289 14.30 22.42 6.29
N THR A 290 14.62 21.34 6.99
CA THR A 290 15.99 21.10 7.46
C THR A 290 16.93 20.84 6.28
N LEU A 291 16.52 20.02 5.33
CA LEU A 291 17.29 19.73 4.11
C LEU A 291 17.47 20.99 3.24
N LEU A 292 16.43 21.83 3.10
CA LEU A 292 16.51 23.12 2.41
C LEU A 292 17.54 24.06 3.06
N LYS A 293 17.58 24.11 4.39
CA LYS A 293 18.55 24.96 5.12
C LYS A 293 19.98 24.42 5.05
N THR A 294 20.15 23.13 5.20
CA THR A 294 21.48 22.47 5.33
C THR A 294 22.13 22.21 3.98
N ILE A 295 21.39 21.56 3.05
CA ILE A 295 21.92 21.13 1.74
C ILE A 295 21.76 22.25 0.72
N ALA A 296 20.53 22.71 0.49
CA ALA A 296 20.27 23.78 -0.47
C ALA A 296 20.70 25.15 0.01
N ARG A 297 20.92 25.34 1.33
CA ARG A 297 21.25 26.62 1.97
C ARG A 297 20.32 27.74 1.50
N GLN A 298 19.03 27.48 1.49
CA GLN A 298 17.95 28.38 1.07
C GLN A 298 17.02 28.74 2.23
N LYS A 299 16.33 29.86 2.11
CA LYS A 299 15.28 30.26 3.05
C LYS A 299 14.03 29.41 2.80
N VAL A 300 13.52 28.76 3.85
CA VAL A 300 12.38 27.84 3.76
C VAL A 300 11.07 28.55 3.43
N LEU A 301 10.74 29.59 4.21
CA LEU A 301 9.42 30.23 4.14
C LEU A 301 9.08 30.78 2.74
N PRO A 302 10.00 31.43 2.00
CA PRO A 302 9.75 31.84 0.64
C PRO A 302 9.38 30.68 -0.29
N ILE A 303 10.12 29.57 -0.21
CA ILE A 303 9.87 28.39 -1.05
C ILE A 303 8.48 27.82 -0.76
N TYR A 304 8.10 27.65 0.51
CA TYR A 304 6.78 27.16 0.89
C TYR A 304 5.64 28.11 0.48
N LYS A 305 5.86 29.43 0.56
CA LYS A 305 4.88 30.40 0.02
C LYS A 305 4.68 30.22 -1.49
N ALA A 306 5.77 30.04 -2.25
CA ALA A 306 5.69 29.80 -3.68
C ALA A 306 4.97 28.49 -4.01
N LEU A 307 5.25 27.42 -3.27
CA LEU A 307 4.67 26.08 -3.47
C LEU A 307 3.24 25.96 -2.96
N ARG A 308 2.68 26.93 -2.24
CA ARG A 308 1.35 26.81 -1.62
C ARG A 308 0.27 26.36 -2.62
N GLN A 309 0.24 26.98 -3.80
CA GLN A 309 -0.75 26.65 -4.84
C GLN A 309 -0.51 25.24 -5.39
N VAL A 310 0.74 24.87 -5.60
CA VAL A 310 1.14 23.53 -6.09
C VAL A 310 0.72 22.46 -5.09
N MET A 311 0.98 22.68 -3.77
CA MET A 311 0.56 21.76 -2.70
C MET A 311 -0.97 21.58 -2.65
N ILE A 312 -1.76 22.66 -2.86
CA ILE A 312 -3.23 22.57 -2.90
C ILE A 312 -3.68 21.73 -4.10
N VAL A 313 -3.09 21.92 -5.26
CA VAL A 313 -3.43 21.13 -6.47
C VAL A 313 -3.02 19.67 -6.28
N ALA A 314 -1.84 19.40 -5.75
CA ALA A 314 -1.37 18.06 -5.43
C ALA A 314 -2.33 17.32 -4.47
N PHE A 315 -2.72 17.99 -3.39
CA PHE A 315 -3.69 17.44 -2.44
C PHE A 315 -5.04 17.17 -3.09
N SER A 316 -5.56 18.10 -3.90
CA SER A 316 -6.88 17.98 -4.50
C SER A 316 -6.96 16.90 -5.58
N THR A 317 -5.88 16.74 -6.36
CA THR A 317 -5.85 15.80 -7.49
C THR A 317 -5.36 14.41 -7.08
N SER A 318 -4.58 14.28 -6.00
CA SER A 318 -3.84 13.06 -5.64
C SER A 318 -2.94 12.58 -6.79
N SER A 319 -2.43 13.47 -7.63
CA SER A 319 -1.65 13.14 -8.82
C SER A 319 -0.48 14.09 -9.00
N SER A 320 0.75 13.56 -8.91
CA SER A 320 1.95 14.32 -9.23
C SER A 320 1.99 14.71 -10.70
N ALA A 321 1.50 13.83 -11.62
CA ALA A 321 1.44 14.12 -13.04
C ALA A 321 0.50 15.29 -13.36
N ALA A 322 -0.68 15.35 -12.74
CA ALA A 322 -1.61 16.46 -12.94
C ALA A 322 -1.09 17.79 -12.36
N THR A 323 -0.23 17.72 -11.36
CA THR A 323 0.37 18.89 -10.69
C THR A 323 1.60 19.41 -11.42
N LEU A 324 2.30 18.55 -12.15
CA LEU A 324 3.60 18.80 -12.77
C LEU A 324 3.67 20.08 -13.62
N PRO A 325 2.70 20.43 -14.50
CA PRO A 325 2.78 21.66 -15.27
C PRO A 325 2.82 22.93 -14.41
N LEU A 326 2.02 22.95 -13.35
CA LEU A 326 2.01 24.06 -12.39
C LEU A 326 3.29 24.09 -11.57
N GLU A 327 3.83 22.94 -11.20
CA GLU A 327 5.08 22.82 -10.45
C GLU A 327 6.27 23.36 -11.26
N ILE A 328 6.37 23.02 -12.54
CA ILE A 328 7.40 23.56 -13.44
C ILE A 328 7.27 25.08 -13.52
N ASP A 329 6.07 25.60 -13.77
CA ASP A 329 5.83 27.04 -13.89
C ASP A 329 6.26 27.80 -12.62
N VAL A 330 5.91 27.28 -11.43
CA VAL A 330 6.31 27.84 -10.13
C VAL A 330 7.80 27.72 -9.89
N ALA A 331 8.42 26.59 -10.24
CA ALA A 331 9.86 26.40 -10.10
C ALA A 331 10.65 27.40 -10.95
N GLU A 332 10.24 27.64 -12.17
CA GLU A 332 10.90 28.59 -13.06
C GLU A 332 10.63 30.05 -12.66
N LYS A 333 9.37 30.44 -12.55
CA LYS A 333 8.99 31.85 -12.38
C LYS A 333 9.16 32.36 -10.95
N LYS A 334 8.91 31.52 -9.94
CA LYS A 334 8.92 31.94 -8.53
C LYS A 334 10.18 31.49 -7.80
N LEU A 335 10.62 30.24 -7.99
CA LEU A 335 11.79 29.72 -7.29
C LEU A 335 13.12 30.05 -7.98
N GLY A 336 13.08 30.52 -9.25
CA GLY A 336 14.27 30.88 -10.01
C GLY A 336 15.09 29.68 -10.50
N VAL A 337 14.50 28.50 -10.57
CA VAL A 337 15.13 27.30 -11.16
C VAL A 337 15.18 27.47 -12.68
N SER A 338 16.33 27.25 -13.33
CA SER A 338 16.41 27.34 -14.78
C SER A 338 15.47 26.34 -15.48
N ASN A 339 14.93 26.70 -16.63
CA ASN A 339 14.08 25.82 -17.45
C ASN A 339 14.75 24.45 -17.70
N LYS A 340 16.06 24.45 -17.99
CA LYS A 340 16.85 23.23 -18.19
C LYS A 340 16.78 22.27 -17.00
N ILE A 341 16.88 22.79 -15.78
CA ILE A 341 16.81 21.96 -14.56
C ILE A 341 15.36 21.60 -14.25
N ALA A 342 14.42 22.54 -14.29
CA ALA A 342 13.02 22.30 -13.99
C ALA A 342 12.39 21.25 -14.92
N SER A 343 12.59 21.40 -16.23
CA SER A 343 12.07 20.49 -17.26
C SER A 343 12.68 19.06 -17.20
N PHE A 344 13.79 18.89 -16.49
CA PHE A 344 14.44 17.61 -16.32
C PHE A 344 14.10 16.97 -14.97
N VAL A 345 14.35 17.73 -13.86
CA VAL A 345 14.25 17.18 -12.50
C VAL A 345 12.80 16.88 -12.11
N LEU A 346 11.87 17.80 -12.40
CA LEU A 346 10.49 17.67 -11.92
C LEU A 346 9.70 16.52 -12.62
N PRO A 347 9.77 16.33 -13.97
CA PRO A 347 9.16 15.17 -14.60
C PRO A 347 9.75 13.84 -14.14
N LEU A 348 11.07 13.82 -13.89
CA LEU A 348 11.74 12.64 -13.33
C LEU A 348 11.28 12.39 -11.90
N GLY A 349 11.16 13.43 -11.06
CA GLY A 349 10.65 13.36 -9.70
C GLY A 349 9.23 12.82 -9.63
N ALA A 350 8.35 13.35 -10.46
CA ALA A 350 6.96 12.90 -10.52
C ALA A 350 6.81 11.37 -10.74
N THR A 351 7.82 10.69 -11.30
CA THR A 351 7.79 9.25 -11.58
C THR A 351 8.71 8.42 -10.69
N VAL A 352 9.79 9.00 -10.17
CA VAL A 352 10.85 8.26 -9.43
C VAL A 352 10.86 8.61 -7.95
N ASN A 353 10.42 9.81 -7.58
CA ASN A 353 10.53 10.34 -6.24
C ASN A 353 9.17 10.42 -5.52
N MET A 354 8.74 9.31 -4.95
CA MET A 354 7.43 9.18 -4.30
C MET A 354 7.57 9.08 -2.77
N ASP A 355 8.21 10.07 -2.14
CA ASP A 355 8.56 10.07 -0.70
C ASP A 355 7.34 9.86 0.21
N GLY A 356 6.25 10.58 -0.03
CA GLY A 356 5.03 10.43 0.76
C GLY A 356 4.39 9.08 0.57
N THR A 357 4.43 8.53 -0.65
CA THR A 357 3.93 7.19 -0.95
C THR A 357 4.80 6.12 -0.29
N ALA A 358 6.11 6.23 -0.36
CA ALA A 358 7.06 5.30 0.25
C ALA A 358 6.95 5.28 1.79
N MET A 359 6.82 6.47 2.41
CA MET A 359 6.56 6.61 3.84
C MET A 359 5.24 5.94 4.24
N TYR A 360 4.16 6.21 3.50
CA TYR A 360 2.87 5.57 3.70
C TYR A 360 2.97 4.04 3.63
N GLN A 361 3.68 3.49 2.65
CA GLN A 361 3.86 2.03 2.49
C GLN A 361 4.56 1.41 3.71
N ALA A 362 5.55 2.09 4.27
CA ALA A 362 6.22 1.64 5.48
C ALA A 362 5.27 1.60 6.68
N VAL A 363 4.48 2.66 6.90
CA VAL A 363 3.48 2.69 7.99
C VAL A 363 2.40 1.64 7.78
N ALA A 364 1.92 1.46 6.56
CA ALA A 364 0.90 0.47 6.22
C ALA A 364 1.38 -0.95 6.45
N ALA A 365 2.61 -1.28 6.03
CA ALA A 365 3.20 -2.59 6.25
C ALA A 365 3.35 -2.89 7.75
N MET A 366 3.88 -1.95 8.53
CA MET A 366 4.00 -2.08 9.98
C MET A 366 2.64 -2.22 10.67
N PHE A 367 1.65 -1.41 10.25
CA PHE A 367 0.28 -1.49 10.76
C PHE A 367 -0.33 -2.88 10.54
N ILE A 368 -0.27 -3.37 9.30
CA ILE A 368 -0.82 -4.68 8.94
C ILE A 368 -0.09 -5.78 9.72
N ALA A 369 1.25 -5.72 9.82
CA ALA A 369 2.03 -6.66 10.62
C ALA A 369 1.60 -6.70 12.09
N GLN A 370 1.40 -5.52 12.71
CA GLN A 370 0.94 -5.40 14.10
C GLN A 370 -0.46 -6.00 14.29
N VAL A 371 -1.36 -5.78 13.33
CA VAL A 371 -2.72 -6.35 13.33
C VAL A 371 -2.66 -7.87 13.26
N TYR A 372 -1.82 -8.43 12.39
CA TYR A 372 -1.64 -9.88 12.25
C TYR A 372 -0.71 -10.49 13.31
N GLY A 373 -0.15 -9.68 14.21
CA GLY A 373 0.76 -10.18 15.25
C GLY A 373 2.09 -10.69 14.69
N ILE A 374 2.49 -10.21 13.51
CA ILE A 374 3.77 -10.56 12.88
C ILE A 374 4.84 -9.66 13.47
N GLU A 375 5.88 -10.26 14.06
CA GLU A 375 7.02 -9.52 14.58
C GLU A 375 7.85 -8.95 13.44
N MET A 376 8.12 -7.65 13.54
CA MET A 376 8.90 -6.89 12.58
C MET A 376 10.27 -6.54 13.16
N ASP A 377 11.18 -7.50 13.08
CA ASP A 377 12.57 -7.32 13.45
C ASP A 377 13.28 -6.30 12.57
N LEU A 378 14.51 -5.95 12.94
CA LEU A 378 15.29 -4.96 12.18
C LEU A 378 15.54 -5.40 10.73
N THR A 379 15.71 -6.70 10.48
CA THR A 379 15.96 -7.25 9.14
C THR A 379 14.75 -7.04 8.23
N LYS A 380 13.55 -7.33 8.73
CA LYS A 380 12.30 -7.08 7.99
C LYS A 380 12.07 -5.58 7.76
N GLN A 381 12.38 -4.74 8.75
CA GLN A 381 12.27 -3.28 8.56
C GLN A 381 13.27 -2.75 7.51
N ILE A 382 14.50 -3.25 7.49
CA ILE A 382 15.47 -2.93 6.42
C ILE A 382 14.95 -3.42 5.05
N THR A 383 14.34 -4.61 5.00
CA THR A 383 13.71 -5.14 3.78
C THR A 383 12.60 -4.22 3.29
N ILE A 384 11.76 -3.69 4.21
CA ILE A 384 10.77 -2.67 3.84
C ILE A 384 11.43 -1.44 3.24
N VAL A 385 12.54 -0.94 3.82
CA VAL A 385 13.25 0.23 3.26
C VAL A 385 13.68 -0.05 1.82
N ILE A 386 14.35 -1.16 1.58
CA ILE A 386 14.87 -1.50 0.23
C ILE A 386 13.71 -1.66 -0.76
N THR A 387 12.70 -2.43 -0.40
CA THR A 387 11.57 -2.73 -1.29
C THR A 387 10.67 -1.51 -1.54
N ALA A 388 10.46 -0.65 -0.53
CA ALA A 388 9.69 0.58 -0.71
C ALA A 388 10.44 1.61 -1.58
N VAL A 389 11.78 1.70 -1.48
CA VAL A 389 12.59 2.52 -2.41
C VAL A 389 12.40 2.01 -3.84
N LEU A 390 12.53 0.70 -4.07
CA LEU A 390 12.34 0.11 -5.40
C LEU A 390 10.89 0.30 -5.90
N ALA A 391 9.90 0.13 -5.03
CA ALA A 391 8.50 0.34 -5.34
C ALA A 391 8.22 1.82 -5.68
N SER A 392 8.84 2.78 -4.97
CA SER A 392 8.65 4.20 -5.23
C SER A 392 9.12 4.61 -6.62
N ILE A 393 10.25 4.04 -7.10
CA ILE A 393 10.79 4.29 -8.45
C ILE A 393 9.81 3.87 -9.56
N GLY A 394 8.96 2.88 -9.29
CA GLY A 394 8.01 2.33 -10.25
C GLY A 394 6.57 2.79 -10.09
N THR A 395 6.32 3.68 -9.15
CA THR A 395 4.96 4.14 -8.88
C THR A 395 4.53 5.15 -9.95
N ALA A 396 3.48 4.80 -10.73
CA ALA A 396 2.91 5.77 -11.65
C ALA A 396 2.29 6.97 -10.88
N PRO A 397 2.43 8.21 -11.41
CA PRO A 397 2.08 9.43 -10.68
C PRO A 397 0.58 9.76 -10.71
N VAL A 398 -0.27 8.74 -10.50
CA VAL A 398 -1.74 8.82 -10.57
C VAL A 398 -2.38 8.23 -9.30
N PRO A 399 -3.62 8.63 -8.98
CA PRO A 399 -4.31 8.20 -7.78
C PRO A 399 -4.41 6.68 -7.64
N GLY A 400 -4.24 6.16 -6.42
CA GLY A 400 -4.46 4.75 -6.06
C GLY A 400 -3.28 3.80 -6.34
N VAL A 401 -2.27 4.19 -7.14
CA VAL A 401 -1.15 3.30 -7.49
C VAL A 401 -0.26 2.97 -6.28
N GLY A 402 -0.14 3.89 -5.34
CA GLY A 402 0.64 3.63 -4.11
C GLY A 402 0.15 2.42 -3.31
N LEU A 403 -1.16 2.16 -3.33
CA LEU A 403 -1.78 0.99 -2.72
C LEU A 403 -1.42 -0.31 -3.46
N ILE A 404 -1.37 -0.25 -4.79
CA ILE A 404 -0.95 -1.37 -5.63
C ILE A 404 0.51 -1.73 -5.32
N MET A 405 1.37 -0.72 -5.24
CA MET A 405 2.80 -0.90 -4.95
C MET A 405 3.06 -1.40 -3.51
N LEU A 406 2.14 -1.17 -2.57
CA LEU A 406 2.21 -1.71 -1.21
C LEU A 406 2.24 -3.25 -1.20
N ILE A 407 1.61 -3.91 -2.18
CA ILE A 407 1.63 -5.38 -2.30
C ILE A 407 3.07 -5.90 -2.36
N ILE A 408 3.95 -5.20 -3.10
CA ILE A 408 5.37 -5.55 -3.23
C ILE A 408 6.04 -5.55 -1.85
N VAL A 409 5.80 -4.48 -1.08
CA VAL A 409 6.38 -4.31 0.25
C VAL A 409 5.88 -5.40 1.20
N LEU A 410 4.57 -5.69 1.21
CA LEU A 410 3.98 -6.72 2.07
C LEU A 410 4.56 -8.11 1.77
N ARG A 411 4.58 -8.49 0.49
CA ARG A 411 5.11 -9.78 0.05
C ARG A 411 6.59 -9.97 0.40
N SER A 412 7.40 -8.90 0.32
CA SER A 412 8.83 -8.96 0.60
C SER A 412 9.16 -9.34 2.05
N VAL A 413 8.24 -9.09 2.97
CA VAL A 413 8.39 -9.36 4.41
C VAL A 413 7.42 -10.42 4.94
N GLY A 414 6.73 -11.12 4.03
CA GLY A 414 5.81 -12.22 4.37
C GLY A 414 4.51 -11.78 5.04
N ILE A 415 4.09 -10.53 4.84
CA ILE A 415 2.79 -10.03 5.36
C ILE A 415 1.69 -10.39 4.36
N PRO A 416 0.53 -10.93 4.84
CA PRO A 416 -0.61 -11.21 3.98
C PRO A 416 -1.15 -9.96 3.27
N GLU A 417 -1.26 -10.03 1.94
CA GLU A 417 -1.75 -8.90 1.13
C GLU A 417 -3.24 -8.61 1.35
N GLU A 418 -3.99 -9.57 1.86
CA GLU A 418 -5.40 -9.43 2.25
C GLU A 418 -5.59 -8.33 3.31
N GLY A 419 -4.54 -8.03 4.09
CA GLY A 419 -4.51 -6.92 5.06
C GLY A 419 -4.72 -5.54 4.43
N ILE A 420 -4.49 -5.39 3.12
CA ILE A 420 -4.79 -4.14 2.39
C ILE A 420 -6.28 -3.79 2.50
N ALA A 421 -7.16 -4.78 2.54
CA ALA A 421 -8.60 -4.55 2.68
C ALA A 421 -8.96 -3.72 3.93
N LEU A 422 -8.15 -3.80 5.00
CA LEU A 422 -8.36 -3.02 6.22
C LEU A 422 -8.18 -1.52 6.00
N ILE A 423 -7.18 -1.13 5.20
CA ILE A 423 -6.78 0.28 5.01
C ILE A 423 -7.43 0.94 3.79
N LEU A 424 -8.01 0.15 2.88
CA LEU A 424 -8.65 0.65 1.65
C LEU A 424 -9.69 1.75 1.92
N GLY A 425 -10.43 1.63 3.02
CA GLY A 425 -11.48 2.58 3.37
C GLY A 425 -11.00 3.99 3.67
N VAL A 426 -9.76 4.14 4.11
CA VAL A 426 -9.16 5.42 4.48
C VAL A 426 -8.11 5.89 3.47
N ASP A 427 -7.75 5.03 2.50
CA ASP A 427 -6.66 5.28 1.56
C ASP A 427 -6.86 6.55 0.73
N ARG A 428 -8.09 6.86 0.30
CA ARG A 428 -8.33 8.04 -0.54
C ARG A 428 -7.87 9.34 0.11
N VAL A 429 -8.14 9.51 1.40
CA VAL A 429 -7.71 10.71 2.15
C VAL A 429 -6.19 10.72 2.31
N LEU A 430 -5.61 9.56 2.56
CA LEU A 430 -4.16 9.42 2.69
C LEU A 430 -3.46 9.63 1.34
N ASP A 431 -4.07 9.24 0.22
CA ASP A 431 -3.57 9.47 -1.13
C ASP A 431 -3.46 10.96 -1.45
N MET A 432 -4.48 11.73 -1.09
CA MET A 432 -4.44 13.21 -1.17
C MET A 432 -3.28 13.79 -0.35
N ALA A 433 -3.15 13.32 0.89
CA ALA A 433 -2.15 13.84 1.82
C ALA A 433 -0.71 13.47 1.41
N ARG A 434 -0.47 12.23 0.96
CA ARG A 434 0.88 11.75 0.59
C ARG A 434 1.42 12.36 -0.70
N THR A 435 0.55 12.88 -1.58
CA THR A 435 0.98 13.56 -2.81
C THR A 435 1.70 14.87 -2.50
N VAL A 436 1.35 15.54 -1.40
CA VAL A 436 2.00 16.81 -1.01
C VAL A 436 3.49 16.66 -0.72
N PRO A 437 3.96 15.73 0.13
CA PRO A 437 5.39 15.47 0.32
C PRO A 437 6.14 15.09 -0.97
N ASN A 438 5.52 14.34 -1.90
CA ASN A 438 6.15 14.03 -3.19
C ASN A 438 6.56 15.31 -3.91
N ILE A 439 5.61 16.23 -4.12
CA ILE A 439 5.83 17.51 -4.80
C ILE A 439 6.82 18.41 -4.05
N VAL A 440 6.74 18.44 -2.71
CA VAL A 440 7.70 19.26 -1.91
C VAL A 440 9.11 18.71 -2.05
N SER A 441 9.29 17.41 -2.09
CA SER A 441 10.57 16.74 -2.29
C SER A 441 11.13 16.97 -3.70
N ASP A 442 10.28 16.91 -4.72
CA ASP A 442 10.67 17.20 -6.10
C ASP A 442 11.18 18.62 -6.25
N SER A 443 10.43 19.58 -5.73
CA SER A 443 10.79 21.00 -5.74
C SER A 443 12.07 21.28 -4.91
N PHE A 444 12.24 20.61 -3.74
CA PHE A 444 13.47 20.65 -2.96
C PHE A 444 14.66 20.19 -3.79
N THR A 445 14.53 19.07 -4.48
CA THR A 445 15.58 18.50 -5.31
C THR A 445 15.91 19.42 -6.49
N ALA A 446 14.90 19.96 -7.17
CA ALA A 446 15.10 20.91 -8.28
C ALA A 446 15.88 22.16 -7.84
N VAL A 447 15.51 22.77 -6.71
CA VAL A 447 16.22 23.94 -6.14
C VAL A 447 17.65 23.57 -5.73
N THR A 448 17.84 22.38 -5.14
CA THR A 448 19.17 21.92 -4.67
C THR A 448 20.11 21.66 -5.85
N VAL A 449 19.61 20.99 -6.87
CA VAL A 449 20.37 20.69 -8.10
C VAL A 449 20.68 21.99 -8.84
N ALA A 450 19.70 22.86 -9.06
CA ALA A 450 19.91 24.16 -9.71
C ALA A 450 20.99 24.99 -9.01
N LYS A 451 20.95 25.03 -7.69
CA LYS A 451 21.99 25.71 -6.92
C LYS A 451 23.37 25.08 -7.09
N SER A 452 23.44 23.75 -7.05
CA SER A 452 24.71 23.03 -7.19
C SER A 452 25.35 23.16 -8.58
N GLU A 453 24.54 23.51 -9.59
CA GLU A 453 24.95 23.73 -10.96
C GLU A 453 25.16 25.22 -11.29
N GLY A 454 24.89 26.14 -10.34
CA GLY A 454 24.99 27.60 -10.56
C GLY A 454 23.84 28.14 -11.43
N GLU A 455 22.77 27.38 -11.57
CA GLU A 455 21.59 27.69 -12.42
C GLU A 455 20.35 28.09 -11.58
N LEU A 456 20.56 28.51 -10.31
CA LEU A 456 19.49 29.05 -9.47
C LEU A 456 19.53 30.57 -9.51
N GLY A 457 18.52 31.18 -10.10
CA GLY A 457 18.33 32.62 -10.19
C GLY A 457 17.75 33.24 -8.89
N LYS A 458 17.35 34.50 -8.97
CA LYS A 458 16.63 35.16 -7.87
C LYS A 458 15.22 34.60 -7.74
N MET A 459 14.78 34.40 -6.49
CA MET A 459 13.40 34.03 -6.21
C MET A 459 12.50 35.27 -6.35
N HIS A 460 11.40 35.13 -7.09
CA HIS A 460 10.38 36.16 -7.28
C HIS A 460 9.12 35.76 -6.51
N ILE A 461 9.05 36.12 -5.22
CA ILE A 461 7.95 35.74 -4.33
C ILE A 461 7.24 37.02 -3.94
N GLU A 462 6.04 37.18 -4.41
CA GLU A 462 5.11 38.21 -3.97
C GLU A 462 4.44 37.85 -2.64
#